data_4627060f72384979bc6bde02b7b164fb
#
_entry.id   4627060f72384979bc6bde02b7b164fb
#
_cell.length_a   1.000
_cell.length_b   1.000
_cell.length_c   1.000
_cell.angle_alpha   90.00
_cell.angle_beta   90.00
_cell.angle_gamma   90.00
#
_symmetry.space_group_name_H-M   'P 1'
#
loop_
_entity.id
_entity.type
_entity.pdbx_description
1 polymer ?
#
loop_
_entity_poly.entity_id
_entity_poly.type
_entity_poly.pdbx_seq_one_letter_code
_entity_poly.pdbx_strand_id
1 'polypeptide(L)'
;MAGPGLRSGWRRFLLLLLLVAGCGASDDDFAKVVVGTWGSREVAPDDVIVETHFTLLPGGRVNWQGELRMLVPPDFYLPNRPNYEVRNGRLVYYFTASGNWNVRDGYLHTKIESSTLPSLMPVGFAAAWKLRQVTGKEMIYESAGSGRTRVEYREQ
;
A
#
# COMPACT_ATOMS: atom_id res chain seq x y z
N MET A 1 61.38 14.32 15.19
CA MET A 1 60.38 13.80 16.12
C MET A 1 59.06 13.67 15.42
N ALA A 2 58.60 12.43 15.31
CA ALA A 2 57.45 12.02 14.52
C ALA A 2 56.18 12.23 15.32
N GLY A 3 55.12 12.74 14.67
CA GLY A 3 53.78 12.78 15.22
C GLY A 3 52.88 11.80 14.43
N PRO A 4 52.06 11.00 15.10
CA PRO A 4 51.37 9.85 14.49
C PRO A 4 50.05 10.19 13.83
N GLY A 5 49.81 9.45 12.77
CA GLY A 5 48.68 9.51 11.89
C GLY A 5 47.32 9.25 12.51
N LEU A 6 46.32 9.94 11.99
CA LEU A 6 44.88 9.63 12.17
C LEU A 6 44.49 8.53 11.22
N ARG A 7 44.21 7.36 11.78
CA ARG A 7 43.75 6.14 11.10
C ARG A 7 42.26 6.22 10.80
N SER A 8 41.86 6.15 9.52
CA SER A 8 41.22 4.95 8.92
C SER A 8 40.18 4.26 9.79
N GLY A 9 39.10 4.93 10.13
CA GLY A 9 37.90 4.32 10.73
C GLY A 9 36.60 4.52 9.93
N TRP A 10 36.60 5.41 8.97
CA TRP A 10 35.37 5.82 8.25
C TRP A 10 35.10 5.08 6.93
N ARG A 11 36.00 4.17 6.52
CA ARG A 11 35.83 3.43 5.27
C ARG A 11 34.95 2.20 5.35
N ARG A 12 34.53 1.76 6.54
CA ARG A 12 33.70 0.55 6.70
C ARG A 12 32.21 0.79 6.87
N PHE A 13 31.77 2.04 7.07
CA PHE A 13 30.35 2.36 7.18
C PHE A 13 29.70 2.81 5.87
N LEU A 14 30.45 3.06 4.81
CA LEU A 14 29.97 3.54 3.51
C LEU A 14 29.67 2.40 2.51
N LEU A 15 29.93 1.14 2.89
CA LEU A 15 29.77 -0.02 1.99
C LEU A 15 28.44 -0.76 2.17
N LEU A 16 27.58 -0.34 3.09
CA LEU A 16 26.28 -0.98 3.34
C LEU A 16 25.07 -0.22 2.78
N LEU A 17 25.31 0.95 2.16
CA LEU A 17 24.25 1.81 1.58
C LEU A 17 24.21 1.81 0.05
N LEU A 18 25.03 1.01 -0.62
CA LEU A 18 25.18 1.02 -2.09
C LEU A 18 24.72 -0.26 -2.79
N LEU A 19 23.94 -1.13 -2.14
CA LEU A 19 23.55 -2.42 -2.73
C LEU A 19 22.08 -2.55 -3.12
N VAL A 20 21.34 -1.45 -3.29
CA VAL A 20 19.94 -1.54 -3.79
C VAL A 20 19.67 -0.65 -5.01
N ALA A 21 20.69 -0.13 -5.64
CA ALA A 21 20.53 0.59 -6.89
C ALA A 21 21.31 -0.13 -7.99
N GLY A 22 20.72 -1.17 -8.60
CA GLY A 22 21.19 -1.61 -9.90
C GLY A 22 21.55 -3.08 -10.16
N CYS A 23 21.13 -4.03 -9.31
CA CYS A 23 21.10 -5.45 -9.70
C CYS A 23 19.74 -6.00 -9.27
N GLY A 24 18.95 -6.47 -10.23
CA GLY A 24 17.55 -6.80 -10.09
C GLY A 24 17.26 -7.65 -8.85
N ALA A 25 16.57 -7.04 -7.89
CA ALA A 25 15.94 -7.78 -6.82
C ALA A 25 15.04 -8.84 -7.46
N SER A 26 15.18 -10.10 -7.04
CA SER A 26 14.34 -11.17 -7.55
C SER A 26 12.90 -10.98 -7.07
N ASP A 27 11.94 -11.59 -7.76
CA ASP A 27 10.55 -11.58 -7.33
C ASP A 27 10.38 -12.15 -5.91
N ASP A 28 11.22 -13.14 -5.54
CA ASP A 28 11.26 -13.73 -4.20
C ASP A 28 11.74 -12.74 -3.13
N ASP A 29 12.67 -11.85 -3.46
CA ASP A 29 13.15 -10.82 -2.54
C ASP A 29 12.05 -9.76 -2.34
N PHE A 30 11.41 -9.32 -3.42
CA PHE A 30 10.25 -8.45 -3.32
C PHE A 30 9.11 -9.09 -2.52
N ALA A 31 8.78 -10.35 -2.80
CA ALA A 31 7.72 -11.06 -2.10
C ALA A 31 7.94 -11.13 -0.57
N LYS A 32 9.19 -11.27 -0.12
CA LYS A 32 9.51 -11.24 1.32
C LYS A 32 9.34 -9.86 1.93
N VAL A 33 9.76 -8.81 1.22
CA VAL A 33 9.75 -7.44 1.76
C VAL A 33 8.37 -6.83 1.73
N VAL A 34 7.51 -7.16 0.76
CA VAL A 34 6.14 -6.64 0.69
C VAL A 34 5.21 -7.20 1.76
N VAL A 35 5.49 -8.38 2.32
CA VAL A 35 4.70 -8.95 3.43
C VAL A 35 4.61 -7.97 4.59
N GLY A 36 3.38 -7.70 5.05
CA GLY A 36 3.09 -6.77 6.15
C GLY A 36 1.84 -5.94 5.90
N THR A 37 1.56 -5.02 6.82
CA THR A 37 0.43 -4.10 6.71
C THR A 37 0.90 -2.76 6.19
N TRP A 38 0.14 -2.24 5.23
CA TRP A 38 0.42 -1.01 4.51
C TRP A 38 -0.82 -0.13 4.49
N GLY A 39 -0.63 1.16 4.59
CA GLY A 39 -1.71 2.12 4.60
C GLY A 39 -1.46 3.32 3.71
N SER A 40 -2.54 3.82 3.12
CA SER A 40 -2.55 5.08 2.38
C SER A 40 -3.80 5.89 2.68
N ARG A 41 -3.66 7.17 2.44
CA ARG A 41 -4.77 8.12 2.47
C ARG A 41 -4.74 8.93 1.18
N GLU A 42 -5.83 8.86 0.43
CA GLU A 42 -6.03 9.63 -0.79
C GLU A 42 -7.18 10.62 -0.60
N VAL A 43 -6.98 11.85 -1.08
CA VAL A 43 -8.06 12.84 -1.21
C VAL A 43 -8.40 12.92 -2.69
N ALA A 44 -9.58 12.41 -3.03
CA ALA A 44 -10.12 12.46 -4.38
C ALA A 44 -10.85 13.79 -4.62
N PRO A 45 -11.24 14.11 -5.88
CA PRO A 45 -12.12 15.25 -6.16
C PRO A 45 -13.37 15.25 -5.27
N ASP A 46 -13.98 16.44 -5.08
CA ASP A 46 -15.17 16.63 -4.25
C ASP A 46 -14.98 16.31 -2.75
N ASP A 47 -13.74 16.46 -2.26
CA ASP A 47 -13.42 16.25 -0.86
C ASP A 47 -13.70 14.81 -0.35
N VAL A 48 -13.73 13.86 -1.26
CA VAL A 48 -13.83 12.43 -0.91
C VAL A 48 -12.49 11.95 -0.40
N ILE A 49 -12.47 11.44 0.84
CA ILE A 49 -11.28 10.88 1.47
C ILE A 49 -11.39 9.35 1.45
N VAL A 50 -10.41 8.70 0.89
CA VAL A 50 -10.28 7.23 0.93
C VAL A 50 -9.07 6.90 1.79
N GLU A 51 -9.30 6.18 2.87
CA GLU A 51 -8.25 5.65 3.73
C GLU A 51 -8.28 4.13 3.63
N THR A 52 -7.18 3.55 3.17
CA THR A 52 -7.10 2.12 2.90
C THR A 52 -5.91 1.52 3.62
N HIS A 53 -6.14 0.41 4.27
CA HIS A 53 -5.11 -0.43 4.86
C HIS A 53 -5.20 -1.81 4.21
N PHE A 54 -4.06 -2.39 3.86
CA PHE A 54 -4.05 -3.74 3.36
C PHE A 54 -2.88 -4.54 3.94
N THR A 55 -3.15 -5.79 4.23
CA THR A 55 -2.18 -6.72 4.80
C THR A 55 -1.88 -7.82 3.80
N LEU A 56 -0.64 -7.84 3.32
CA LEU A 56 -0.09 -8.91 2.50
C LEU A 56 0.44 -10.00 3.43
N LEU A 57 -0.23 -11.13 3.44
CA LEU A 57 0.13 -12.27 4.31
C LEU A 57 1.08 -13.23 3.59
N PRO A 58 1.97 -13.91 4.32
CA PRO A 58 2.71 -15.04 3.77
C PRO A 58 1.73 -16.05 3.15
N GLY A 59 2.11 -16.66 2.03
CA GLY A 59 1.24 -17.61 1.32
C GLY A 59 0.26 -16.97 0.34
N GLY A 60 0.43 -15.67 0.04
CA GLY A 60 -0.25 -15.05 -1.11
C GLY A 60 -1.69 -14.60 -0.83
N ARG A 61 -2.10 -14.48 0.43
CA ARG A 61 -3.39 -13.90 0.81
C ARG A 61 -3.26 -12.42 1.11
N VAL A 62 -4.28 -11.62 0.73
CA VAL A 62 -4.35 -10.21 1.07
C VAL A 62 -5.70 -9.87 1.67
N ASN A 63 -5.68 -9.03 2.69
CA ASN A 63 -6.87 -8.45 3.31
C ASN A 63 -6.80 -6.94 3.18
N TRP A 64 -7.90 -6.32 2.77
CA TRP A 64 -8.08 -4.87 2.74
C TRP A 64 -9.13 -4.48 3.77
N GLN A 65 -8.92 -3.34 4.39
CA GLN A 65 -9.92 -2.64 5.19
C GLN A 65 -9.75 -1.14 4.99
N GLY A 66 -10.82 -0.39 5.16
CA GLY A 66 -10.71 1.05 5.05
C GLY A 66 -12.03 1.76 5.23
N GLU A 67 -11.96 3.06 5.07
CA GLU A 67 -13.12 3.94 5.11
C GLU A 67 -13.10 4.93 3.94
N LEU A 68 -14.29 5.15 3.41
CA LEU A 68 -14.59 6.17 2.42
C LEU A 68 -15.40 7.26 3.12
N ARG A 69 -14.90 8.49 3.14
CA ARG A 69 -15.58 9.65 3.74
C ARG A 69 -15.99 10.62 2.65
N MET A 70 -17.26 11.00 2.60
CA MET A 70 -17.78 11.99 1.66
C MET A 70 -18.71 12.97 2.37
N LEU A 71 -18.94 14.12 1.76
CA LEU A 71 -19.94 15.05 2.28
C LEU A 71 -21.32 14.41 2.23
N VAL A 72 -22.13 14.64 3.27
CA VAL A 72 -23.52 14.18 3.30
C VAL A 72 -24.32 15.03 2.30
N PRO A 73 -24.97 14.43 1.28
CA PRO A 73 -25.87 15.16 0.41
C PRO A 73 -27.04 15.77 1.20
N PRO A 74 -27.55 16.95 0.83
CA PRO A 74 -28.62 17.63 1.58
C PRO A 74 -29.88 16.81 1.80
N ASP A 75 -30.22 15.94 0.84
CA ASP A 75 -31.45 15.11 0.87
C ASP A 75 -31.16 13.64 1.20
N PHE A 76 -30.02 13.39 1.87
CA PHE A 76 -29.58 12.02 2.13
C PHE A 76 -30.38 11.38 3.26
N TYR A 77 -31.17 10.37 2.91
CA TYR A 77 -31.83 9.51 3.89
C TYR A 77 -30.90 8.33 4.24
N LEU A 78 -30.60 8.19 5.52
CA LEU A 78 -29.81 7.06 6.06
C LEU A 78 -30.72 5.83 6.21
N PRO A 79 -30.71 4.84 5.29
CA PRO A 79 -31.24 3.55 5.63
C PRO A 79 -30.34 2.93 6.71
N ASN A 80 -30.94 2.24 7.67
CA ASN A 80 -30.18 1.57 8.74
C ASN A 80 -29.35 0.41 8.14
N ARG A 81 -28.10 0.67 7.79
CA ARG A 81 -27.16 -0.33 7.24
C ARG A 81 -25.89 -0.37 8.09
N PRO A 82 -25.34 -1.57 8.37
CA PRO A 82 -24.23 -1.75 9.30
C PRO A 82 -22.87 -1.17 8.86
N ASN A 83 -22.74 -0.81 7.59
CA ASN A 83 -21.43 -0.47 7.01
C ASN A 83 -21.18 1.03 6.86
N TYR A 84 -22.04 1.89 7.42
CA TYR A 84 -21.81 3.33 7.36
C TYR A 84 -22.42 4.08 8.54
N GLU A 85 -21.87 5.24 8.82
CA GLU A 85 -22.33 6.19 9.84
C GLU A 85 -22.16 7.62 9.34
N VAL A 86 -22.81 8.58 10.02
CA VAL A 86 -22.47 9.99 9.87
C VAL A 86 -21.57 10.41 11.02
N ARG A 87 -20.38 10.86 10.69
CA ARG A 87 -19.38 11.32 11.65
C ARG A 87 -18.84 12.69 11.22
N ASN A 88 -18.98 13.70 12.09
CA ASN A 88 -18.54 15.08 11.83
C ASN A 88 -19.08 15.66 10.50
N GLY A 89 -20.37 15.46 10.21
CA GLY A 89 -21.00 15.96 8.99
C GLY A 89 -20.59 15.25 7.70
N ARG A 90 -19.87 14.13 7.81
CA ARG A 90 -19.49 13.28 6.69
C ARG A 90 -20.13 11.92 6.78
N LEU A 91 -20.54 11.40 5.65
CA LEU A 91 -20.93 10.01 5.50
C LEU A 91 -19.65 9.16 5.42
N VAL A 92 -19.53 8.19 6.32
CA VAL A 92 -18.37 7.29 6.41
C VAL A 92 -18.84 5.90 6.09
N TYR A 93 -18.29 5.32 5.01
CA TYR A 93 -18.48 3.92 4.65
C TYR A 93 -17.27 3.11 5.07
N TYR A 94 -17.52 2.04 5.82
CA TYR A 94 -16.49 1.04 6.14
C TYR A 94 -16.52 -0.08 5.13
N PHE A 95 -15.37 -0.52 4.68
CA PHE A 95 -15.25 -1.64 3.77
C PHE A 95 -14.16 -2.61 4.18
N THR A 96 -14.38 -3.86 3.85
CA THR A 96 -13.37 -4.90 3.91
C THR A 96 -13.40 -5.68 2.60
N ALA A 97 -12.25 -6.21 2.21
CA ALA A 97 -12.11 -7.11 1.10
C ALA A 97 -11.02 -8.13 1.38
N SER A 98 -11.07 -9.24 0.70
CA SER A 98 -9.98 -10.22 0.75
C SER A 98 -9.72 -10.79 -0.65
N GLY A 99 -8.52 -11.36 -0.81
CA GLY A 99 -8.12 -11.92 -2.09
C GLY A 99 -6.73 -12.55 -2.05
N ASN A 100 -6.14 -12.64 -3.22
CA ASN A 100 -4.82 -13.20 -3.41
C ASN A 100 -3.84 -12.16 -3.95
N TRP A 101 -2.56 -12.37 -3.64
CA TRP A 101 -1.47 -11.62 -4.21
C TRP A 101 -0.29 -12.51 -4.58
N ASN A 102 0.51 -12.04 -5.52
CA ASN A 102 1.84 -12.57 -5.81
C ASN A 102 2.74 -11.47 -6.40
N VAL A 103 4.05 -11.71 -6.39
CA VAL A 103 5.01 -10.89 -7.15
C VAL A 103 5.49 -11.71 -8.32
N ARG A 104 5.47 -11.13 -9.51
CA ARG A 104 5.98 -11.72 -10.73
C ARG A 104 6.44 -10.65 -11.70
N ASP A 105 7.62 -10.82 -12.28
CA ASP A 105 8.24 -9.91 -13.24
C ASP A 105 8.39 -8.47 -12.71
N GLY A 106 8.62 -8.32 -11.40
CA GLY A 106 8.71 -7.02 -10.72
C GLY A 106 7.37 -6.33 -10.48
N TYR A 107 6.25 -7.05 -10.67
CA TYR A 107 4.90 -6.54 -10.41
C TYR A 107 4.26 -7.23 -9.21
N LEU A 108 3.63 -6.45 -8.35
CA LEU A 108 2.68 -6.93 -7.37
C LEU A 108 1.33 -7.12 -8.06
N HIS A 109 0.89 -8.34 -8.18
CA HIS A 109 -0.42 -8.70 -8.69
C HIS A 109 -1.37 -8.94 -7.52
N THR A 110 -2.58 -8.40 -7.61
CA THR A 110 -3.64 -8.62 -6.62
C THR A 110 -4.93 -9.00 -7.33
N LYS A 111 -5.76 -9.84 -6.68
CA LYS A 111 -7.09 -10.19 -7.17
C LYS A 111 -8.06 -10.23 -5.99
N ILE A 112 -9.18 -9.54 -6.11
CA ILE A 112 -10.23 -9.48 -5.09
C ILE A 112 -11.14 -10.70 -5.22
N GLU A 113 -11.34 -11.43 -4.14
CA GLU A 113 -12.23 -12.61 -4.08
C GLU A 113 -13.52 -12.34 -3.29
N SER A 114 -13.45 -11.43 -2.31
CA SER A 114 -14.62 -11.00 -1.56
C SER A 114 -14.54 -9.52 -1.23
N SER A 115 -15.70 -8.85 -1.09
CA SER A 115 -15.79 -7.44 -0.75
C SER A 115 -17.13 -7.13 -0.11
N THR A 116 -17.11 -6.29 0.94
CA THR A 116 -18.32 -5.73 1.55
C THR A 116 -18.82 -4.47 0.83
N LEU A 117 -18.00 -3.90 -0.07
CA LEU A 117 -18.35 -2.74 -0.89
C LEU A 117 -17.95 -2.98 -2.36
N PRO A 118 -18.70 -3.84 -3.09
CA PRO A 118 -18.34 -4.22 -4.47
C PRO A 118 -18.33 -3.07 -5.47
N SER A 119 -19.00 -1.96 -5.17
CA SER A 119 -18.97 -0.74 -6.00
C SER A 119 -17.60 -0.04 -5.98
N LEU A 120 -16.85 -0.16 -4.87
CA LEU A 120 -15.50 0.38 -4.73
C LEU A 120 -14.43 -0.69 -5.03
N MET A 121 -14.65 -1.91 -4.55
CA MET A 121 -13.73 -3.04 -4.69
C MET A 121 -14.46 -4.25 -5.32
N PRO A 122 -14.61 -4.28 -6.66
CA PRO A 122 -15.37 -5.32 -7.34
C PRO A 122 -14.74 -6.70 -7.16
N VAL A 123 -15.57 -7.69 -6.84
CA VAL A 123 -15.13 -9.10 -6.81
C VAL A 123 -14.68 -9.53 -8.21
N GLY A 124 -13.55 -10.23 -8.29
CA GLY A 124 -12.92 -10.62 -9.55
C GLY A 124 -11.99 -9.56 -10.15
N PHE A 125 -12.00 -8.32 -9.62
CA PHE A 125 -11.06 -7.29 -10.07
C PHE A 125 -9.63 -7.72 -9.80
N ALA A 126 -8.78 -7.61 -10.82
CA ALA A 126 -7.36 -7.89 -10.76
C ALA A 126 -6.56 -6.64 -11.15
N ALA A 127 -5.51 -6.37 -10.40
CA ALA A 127 -4.60 -5.26 -10.66
C ALA A 127 -3.15 -5.73 -10.68
N ALA A 128 -2.34 -5.04 -11.48
CA ALA A 128 -0.89 -5.20 -11.51
C ALA A 128 -0.23 -3.85 -11.24
N TRP A 129 0.70 -3.85 -10.31
CA TRP A 129 1.40 -2.67 -9.82
C TRP A 129 2.90 -2.88 -9.94
N LYS A 130 3.57 -2.12 -10.80
CA LYS A 130 5.01 -2.21 -10.96
C LYS A 130 5.71 -1.70 -9.70
N LEU A 131 6.39 -2.59 -8.99
CA LEU A 131 7.16 -2.23 -7.81
C LEU A 131 8.38 -1.38 -8.23
N ARG A 132 8.48 -0.17 -7.68
CA ARG A 132 9.61 0.75 -7.91
C ARG A 132 10.60 0.70 -6.77
N GLN A 133 10.08 0.67 -5.56
CA GLN A 133 10.88 0.61 -4.34
C GLN A 133 10.06 -0.04 -3.24
N VAL A 134 10.67 -0.91 -2.46
CA VAL A 134 10.09 -1.46 -1.24
C VAL A 134 11.15 -1.43 -0.15
N THR A 135 10.82 -0.78 0.96
CA THR A 135 11.68 -0.70 2.15
C THR A 135 10.93 -1.23 3.37
N GLY A 136 11.58 -1.21 4.52
CA GLY A 136 10.91 -1.52 5.80
C GLY A 136 9.86 -0.49 6.22
N LYS A 137 9.76 0.66 5.52
CA LYS A 137 8.88 1.78 5.91
C LYS A 137 7.89 2.18 4.83
N GLU A 138 8.25 2.03 3.56
CA GLU A 138 7.44 2.48 2.44
C GLU A 138 7.51 1.52 1.25
N MET A 139 6.44 1.49 0.48
CA MET A 139 6.33 0.80 -0.79
C MET A 139 5.87 1.79 -1.85
N ILE A 140 6.69 1.97 -2.89
CA ILE A 140 6.39 2.83 -4.04
C ILE A 140 6.11 1.93 -5.23
N TYR A 141 4.94 2.13 -5.83
CA TYR A 141 4.53 1.36 -6.99
C TYR A 141 3.77 2.21 -8.00
N GLU A 142 3.69 1.72 -9.22
CA GLU A 142 3.06 2.38 -10.35
C GLU A 142 2.00 1.47 -10.96
N SER A 143 0.81 2.00 -11.18
CA SER A 143 -0.28 1.27 -11.86
C SER A 143 0.12 0.94 -13.29
N ALA A 144 0.08 -0.34 -13.65
CA ALA A 144 0.41 -0.80 -15.01
C ALA A 144 -0.52 -0.20 -16.09
N GLY A 145 -1.77 0.12 -15.74
CA GLY A 145 -2.75 0.66 -16.68
C GLY A 145 -2.73 2.18 -16.83
N SER A 146 -2.48 2.92 -15.74
CA SER A 146 -2.58 4.39 -15.74
C SER A 146 -1.23 5.11 -15.58
N GLY A 147 -0.15 4.39 -15.25
CA GLY A 147 1.16 4.98 -14.92
C GLY A 147 1.16 5.80 -13.63
N ARG A 148 0.06 5.80 -12.88
CA ARG A 148 -0.06 6.57 -11.64
C ARG A 148 0.79 5.95 -10.54
N THR A 149 1.70 6.73 -9.97
CA THR A 149 2.52 6.33 -8.84
C THR A 149 1.73 6.46 -7.53
N ARG A 150 1.89 5.46 -6.66
CA ARG A 150 1.36 5.47 -5.29
C ARG A 150 2.48 5.19 -4.30
N VAL A 151 2.31 5.71 -3.10
CA VAL A 151 3.18 5.48 -1.96
C VAL A 151 2.32 4.97 -0.81
N GLU A 152 2.68 3.82 -0.29
CA GLU A 152 2.06 3.23 0.88
C GLU A 152 3.10 3.20 2.01
N TYR A 153 2.66 3.41 3.22
CA TYR A 153 3.51 3.40 4.40
C TYR A 153 3.24 2.15 5.23
N ARG A 154 4.31 1.53 5.73
CA ARG A 154 4.20 0.38 6.60
C ARG A 154 3.65 0.79 7.95
N GLU A 155 2.63 0.10 8.39
CA GLU A 155 2.07 0.25 9.73
C GLU A 155 2.89 -0.55 10.74
N GLN A 156 3.02 0.00 11.95
CA GLN A 156 3.74 -0.63 13.06
C GLN A 156 2.82 -1.46 13.93
#